data_f37e55d6343c58141e84af2f2d3ae4b9
#
_entry.id   f37e55d6343c58141e84af2f2d3ae4b9
#
_cell.length_a   1.000
_cell.length_b   1.000
_cell.length_c   1.000
_cell.angle_alpha   90.00
_cell.angle_beta   90.00
_cell.angle_gamma   90.00
#
_symmetry.space_group_name_H-M   'P 1'
#
loop_
_entity.id
_entity.type
_entity.pdbx_description
1 polymer ?
#
loop_
_entity_poly.entity_id
_entity_poly.type
_entity_poly.pdbx_seq_one_letter_code
_entity_poly.pdbx_strand_id
1 'polypeptide(L)'
;MEDLEVINYSDTPSFFDKDGTAYKAFGDAPATLIFIHGVGMCGEIWQPQVEHFSKNYRVITYDFLGHGQSLLKKDKLTLEDYISQLYNLVNEIGVSNFSIIGHSMGALIAVAFALRYPEKVDTLIPINIVFKRTKKAQDDVIMRAKDVLKSQQIPNINQTLERWFKNKTSPYDLLKINNVQGWLKNTSPKAYSEAYYLFATSDRVFVNNLSNLQPPVLYLTGSEDPNSTSLMSEQMAQETPNGSSESIEGEAHMMAYISAKKVNPIIEYFLNNTYNTTT
;
A
#
# COMPACT_ATOMS: atom_id res chain seq x y z
N MET A 1 18.68 -26.99 -13.76
CA MET A 1 18.38 -25.71 -13.09
C MET A 1 17.83 -24.86 -14.21
N GLU A 2 16.52 -24.73 -14.26
CA GLU A 2 15.89 -23.79 -15.18
C GLU A 2 16.35 -22.38 -14.75
N ASP A 3 16.89 -21.64 -15.70
CA ASP A 3 17.17 -20.20 -15.52
C ASP A 3 15.84 -19.53 -15.19
N LEU A 4 15.62 -19.25 -13.91
CA LEU A 4 14.49 -18.46 -13.47
C LEU A 4 14.68 -17.07 -14.09
N GLU A 5 13.93 -16.76 -15.15
CA GLU A 5 13.86 -15.40 -15.68
C GLU A 5 13.57 -14.44 -14.52
N VAL A 6 14.54 -13.59 -14.23
CA VAL A 6 14.36 -12.54 -13.24
C VAL A 6 13.35 -11.55 -13.84
N ILE A 7 12.15 -11.51 -13.27
CA ILE A 7 11.14 -10.55 -13.70
C ILE A 7 11.67 -9.15 -13.39
N ASN A 8 12.00 -8.40 -14.43
CA ASN A 8 12.34 -6.99 -14.27
C ASN A 8 11.06 -6.17 -14.38
N TYR A 9 10.64 -5.56 -13.29
CA TYR A 9 9.43 -4.73 -13.24
C TYR A 9 9.43 -3.64 -14.31
N SER A 10 10.56 -2.98 -14.54
CA SER A 10 10.69 -1.88 -15.49
C SER A 10 10.50 -2.30 -16.95
N ASP A 11 10.86 -3.55 -17.28
CA ASP A 11 10.77 -4.06 -18.66
C ASP A 11 9.35 -4.55 -19.02
N THR A 12 8.48 -4.73 -17.99
CA THR A 12 7.09 -5.10 -18.23
C THR A 12 6.29 -3.87 -18.66
N PRO A 13 5.54 -3.92 -19.77
CA PRO A 13 4.75 -2.79 -20.23
C PRO A 13 3.62 -2.46 -19.25
N SER A 14 3.30 -1.18 -19.12
CA SER A 14 2.10 -0.74 -18.42
C SER A 14 0.90 -0.86 -19.34
N PHE A 15 -0.21 -1.32 -18.77
CA PHE A 15 -1.54 -1.26 -19.37
C PHE A 15 -2.31 -0.08 -18.78
N PHE A 16 -3.35 0.36 -19.46
CA PHE A 16 -4.22 1.43 -18.98
C PHE A 16 -5.67 0.95 -19.11
N ASP A 17 -6.44 1.14 -18.03
CA ASP A 17 -7.88 0.98 -18.12
C ASP A 17 -8.52 2.16 -18.91
N LYS A 18 -9.80 2.04 -19.24
CA LYS A 18 -10.55 3.11 -19.95
C LYS A 18 -10.54 4.45 -19.22
N ASP A 19 -10.30 4.41 -17.93
CA ASP A 19 -10.25 5.58 -17.06
C ASP A 19 -8.83 6.17 -16.94
N GLY A 20 -7.82 5.57 -17.57
CA GLY A 20 -6.42 6.00 -17.56
C GLY A 20 -5.69 5.61 -16.27
N THR A 21 -6.14 4.56 -15.58
CA THR A 21 -5.41 3.92 -14.50
C THR A 21 -4.30 3.06 -15.09
N ALA A 22 -3.06 3.39 -14.78
CA ALA A 22 -1.91 2.58 -15.17
C ALA A 22 -1.78 1.37 -14.24
N TYR A 23 -1.59 0.19 -14.82
CA TYR A 23 -1.37 -1.04 -14.07
C TYR A 23 -0.41 -2.00 -14.79
N LYS A 24 0.16 -2.93 -14.05
CA LYS A 24 0.94 -4.05 -14.58
C LYS A 24 0.40 -5.36 -14.02
N ALA A 25 0.50 -6.43 -14.82
CA ALA A 25 0.10 -7.78 -14.45
C ALA A 25 1.24 -8.76 -14.64
N PHE A 26 1.42 -9.66 -13.66
CA PHE A 26 2.50 -10.64 -13.64
C PHE A 26 1.93 -11.98 -13.19
N GLY A 27 2.39 -13.07 -13.80
CA GLY A 27 1.86 -14.42 -13.54
C GLY A 27 0.44 -14.60 -14.09
N ASP A 28 -0.01 -15.83 -14.13
CA ASP A 28 -1.27 -16.25 -14.75
C ASP A 28 -2.10 -17.22 -13.89
N ALA A 29 -1.69 -17.43 -12.63
CA ALA A 29 -2.40 -18.28 -11.70
C ALA A 29 -3.82 -17.77 -11.40
N PRO A 30 -4.77 -18.66 -11.05
CA PRO A 30 -6.16 -18.27 -10.80
C PRO A 30 -6.34 -17.29 -9.64
N ALA A 31 -5.57 -17.47 -8.55
CA ALA A 31 -5.64 -16.57 -7.40
C ALA A 31 -4.93 -15.24 -7.69
N THR A 32 -5.62 -14.14 -7.44
CA THR A 32 -5.13 -12.79 -7.76
C THR A 32 -4.76 -12.01 -6.51
N LEU A 33 -3.58 -11.39 -6.53
CA LEU A 33 -3.13 -10.42 -5.52
C LEU A 33 -3.08 -9.02 -6.13
N ILE A 34 -3.67 -8.05 -5.46
CA ILE A 34 -3.60 -6.64 -5.85
C ILE A 34 -2.79 -5.85 -4.84
N PHE A 35 -1.77 -5.15 -5.32
CA PHE A 35 -0.88 -4.35 -4.51
C PHE A 35 -1.11 -2.86 -4.70
N ILE A 36 -1.30 -2.12 -3.59
CA ILE A 36 -1.60 -0.69 -3.58
C ILE A 36 -0.51 0.07 -2.85
N HIS A 37 0.18 0.96 -3.54
CA HIS A 37 1.31 1.73 -3.00
C HIS A 37 0.90 2.89 -2.07
N GLY A 38 1.88 3.56 -1.45
CA GLY A 38 1.68 4.74 -0.60
C GLY A 38 1.84 6.07 -1.32
N VAL A 39 1.62 7.19 -0.61
CA VAL A 39 1.77 8.54 -1.14
C VAL A 39 3.19 8.79 -1.65
N GLY A 40 3.31 9.36 -2.85
CA GLY A 40 4.58 9.69 -3.48
C GLY A 40 5.32 8.51 -4.11
N MET A 41 4.68 7.33 -4.14
CA MET A 41 5.21 6.09 -4.72
C MET A 41 4.50 5.77 -6.04
N CYS A 42 4.85 4.64 -6.63
CA CYS A 42 4.20 4.04 -7.79
C CYS A 42 4.20 2.51 -7.64
N GLY A 43 3.60 1.80 -8.57
CA GLY A 43 3.52 0.34 -8.55
C GLY A 43 4.87 -0.37 -8.46
N GLU A 44 5.96 0.26 -8.91
CA GLU A 44 7.31 -0.30 -8.88
C GLU A 44 7.85 -0.58 -7.46
N ILE A 45 7.31 0.07 -6.42
CA ILE A 45 7.64 -0.25 -5.01
C ILE A 45 7.42 -1.74 -4.71
N TRP A 46 6.54 -2.40 -5.47
CA TRP A 46 6.15 -3.79 -5.27
C TRP A 46 7.01 -4.80 -6.05
N GLN A 47 8.09 -4.34 -6.74
CA GLN A 47 8.99 -5.25 -7.46
C GLN A 47 9.40 -6.49 -6.63
N PRO A 48 9.82 -6.38 -5.35
CA PRO A 48 10.22 -7.56 -4.58
C PRO A 48 9.07 -8.54 -4.28
N GLN A 49 7.83 -8.05 -4.21
CA GLN A 49 6.63 -8.87 -4.06
C GLN A 49 6.23 -9.50 -5.38
N VAL A 50 6.34 -8.76 -6.49
CA VAL A 50 6.12 -9.29 -7.84
C VAL A 50 7.06 -10.47 -8.11
N GLU A 51 8.36 -10.32 -7.88
CA GLU A 51 9.36 -11.38 -8.06
C GLU A 51 9.07 -12.64 -7.22
N HIS A 52 8.50 -12.45 -6.02
CA HIS A 52 8.18 -13.56 -5.12
C HIS A 52 6.87 -14.25 -5.47
N PHE A 53 5.79 -13.47 -5.61
CA PHE A 53 4.44 -13.99 -5.68
C PHE A 53 3.96 -14.35 -7.09
N SER A 54 4.49 -13.76 -8.16
CA SER A 54 4.03 -14.04 -9.52
C SER A 54 4.26 -15.48 -10.01
N LYS A 55 5.02 -16.26 -9.26
CA LYS A 55 5.22 -17.70 -9.51
C LYS A 55 3.97 -18.53 -9.22
N ASN A 56 3.18 -18.10 -8.22
CA ASN A 56 2.05 -18.85 -7.68
C ASN A 56 0.72 -18.08 -7.72
N TYR A 57 0.78 -16.78 -8.07
CA TYR A 57 -0.37 -15.88 -8.10
C TYR A 57 -0.35 -15.02 -9.36
N ARG A 58 -1.52 -14.59 -9.79
CA ARG A 58 -1.64 -13.43 -10.68
C ARG A 58 -1.46 -12.17 -9.84
N VAL A 59 -0.39 -11.42 -10.06
CA VAL A 59 -0.05 -10.21 -9.30
C VAL A 59 -0.40 -8.99 -10.14
N ILE A 60 -1.23 -8.11 -9.58
CA ILE A 60 -1.57 -6.82 -10.18
C ILE A 60 -1.00 -5.71 -9.30
N THR A 61 -0.24 -4.82 -9.90
CA THR A 61 0.15 -3.54 -9.30
C THR A 61 -0.45 -2.41 -10.10
N TYR A 62 -0.89 -1.35 -9.47
CA TYR A 62 -1.40 -0.18 -10.19
C TYR A 62 -0.94 1.12 -9.52
N ASP A 63 -0.89 2.16 -10.30
CA ASP A 63 -0.62 3.51 -9.81
C ASP A 63 -1.94 4.16 -9.41
N PHE A 64 -2.10 4.59 -8.16
CA PHE A 64 -3.33 5.26 -7.80
C PHE A 64 -3.38 6.71 -8.34
N LEU A 65 -4.55 7.34 -8.35
CA LEU A 65 -4.84 8.63 -9.00
C LEU A 65 -3.73 9.67 -8.76
N GLY A 66 -3.20 10.21 -9.86
CA GLY A 66 -2.18 11.26 -9.87
C GLY A 66 -0.77 10.80 -9.54
N HIS A 67 -0.52 9.49 -9.36
CA HIS A 67 0.80 8.92 -9.10
C HIS A 67 1.26 8.05 -10.26
N GLY A 68 2.59 7.86 -10.36
CA GLY A 68 3.18 7.08 -11.43
C GLY A 68 2.69 7.54 -12.80
N GLN A 69 2.06 6.65 -13.56
CA GLN A 69 1.52 6.91 -14.89
C GLN A 69 -0.01 7.14 -14.89
N SER A 70 -0.69 7.04 -13.74
CA SER A 70 -2.13 7.27 -13.63
C SER A 70 -2.49 8.76 -13.62
N LEU A 71 -3.56 9.10 -14.33
CA LEU A 71 -4.00 10.48 -14.47
C LEU A 71 -4.59 11.04 -13.17
N LEU A 72 -4.37 12.33 -12.92
CA LEU A 72 -5.09 13.11 -11.92
C LEU A 72 -6.33 13.71 -12.58
N LYS A 73 -7.52 13.14 -12.32
CA LYS A 73 -8.76 13.53 -13.01
C LYS A 73 -9.49 14.71 -12.40
N LYS A 74 -9.20 15.05 -11.16
CA LYS A 74 -9.85 16.16 -10.44
C LYS A 74 -8.87 16.88 -9.52
N ASP A 75 -9.26 18.12 -9.18
CA ASP A 75 -8.44 18.98 -8.32
C ASP A 75 -8.46 18.57 -6.85
N LYS A 76 -9.53 17.91 -6.42
CA LYS A 76 -9.72 17.49 -5.03
C LYS A 76 -10.14 16.04 -4.99
N LEU A 77 -9.32 15.21 -4.35
CA LEU A 77 -9.55 13.78 -4.23
C LEU A 77 -10.14 13.42 -2.86
N THR A 78 -11.04 12.45 -2.88
CA THR A 78 -11.63 11.81 -1.69
C THR A 78 -11.24 10.34 -1.63
N LEU A 79 -11.42 9.69 -0.50
CA LEU A 79 -11.18 8.26 -0.37
C LEU A 79 -12.06 7.44 -1.34
N GLU A 80 -13.29 7.90 -1.60
CA GLU A 80 -14.22 7.28 -2.55
C GLU A 80 -13.69 7.30 -4.00
N ASP A 81 -12.90 8.31 -4.37
CA ASP A 81 -12.29 8.36 -5.71
C ASP A 81 -11.27 7.23 -5.92
N TYR A 82 -10.47 6.95 -4.89
CA TYR A 82 -9.51 5.84 -4.92
C TYR A 82 -10.20 4.46 -4.86
N ILE A 83 -11.27 4.34 -4.08
CA ILE A 83 -12.11 3.12 -4.04
C ILE A 83 -12.72 2.87 -5.42
N SER A 84 -13.29 3.90 -6.04
CA SER A 84 -13.89 3.83 -7.36
C SER A 84 -12.86 3.49 -8.45
N GLN A 85 -11.64 4.02 -8.35
CA GLN A 85 -10.55 3.67 -9.26
C GLN A 85 -10.26 2.16 -9.21
N LEU A 86 -10.06 1.61 -8.02
CA LEU A 86 -9.80 0.17 -7.86
C LEU A 86 -10.99 -0.67 -8.37
N TYR A 87 -12.23 -0.27 -8.03
CA TYR A 87 -13.42 -0.96 -8.48
C TYR A 87 -13.54 -1.01 -10.01
N ASN A 88 -13.29 0.12 -10.68
CA ASN A 88 -13.33 0.19 -12.15
C ASN A 88 -12.23 -0.67 -12.77
N LEU A 89 -11.01 -0.60 -12.25
CA LEU A 89 -9.88 -1.41 -12.71
C LEU A 89 -10.21 -2.91 -12.64
N VAL A 90 -10.60 -3.42 -11.46
CA VAL A 90 -10.84 -4.87 -11.29
C VAL A 90 -11.99 -5.38 -12.15
N ASN A 91 -13.03 -4.60 -12.34
CA ASN A 91 -14.14 -4.97 -13.22
C ASN A 91 -13.70 -4.98 -14.70
N GLU A 92 -12.87 -4.04 -15.13
CA GLU A 92 -12.41 -3.98 -16.54
C GLU A 92 -11.46 -5.14 -16.86
N ILE A 93 -10.56 -5.49 -15.94
CA ILE A 93 -9.64 -6.62 -16.16
C ILE A 93 -10.23 -7.99 -15.83
N GLY A 94 -11.54 -8.03 -15.48
CA GLY A 94 -12.29 -9.26 -15.26
C GLY A 94 -11.90 -10.02 -14.01
N VAL A 95 -11.48 -9.32 -12.95
CA VAL A 95 -11.14 -9.94 -11.65
C VAL A 95 -12.33 -9.80 -10.71
N SER A 96 -12.93 -10.95 -10.33
CA SER A 96 -14.10 -10.97 -9.44
C SER A 96 -13.72 -10.97 -7.96
N ASN A 97 -12.79 -11.84 -7.56
CA ASN A 97 -12.31 -11.97 -6.19
C ASN A 97 -10.79 -11.91 -6.16
N PHE A 98 -10.24 -11.33 -5.11
CA PHE A 98 -8.79 -11.12 -4.97
C PHE A 98 -8.39 -10.79 -3.54
N SER A 99 -7.13 -11.04 -3.21
CA SER A 99 -6.51 -10.53 -1.99
C SER A 99 -5.91 -9.15 -2.23
N ILE A 100 -6.02 -8.26 -1.24
CA ILE A 100 -5.49 -6.90 -1.32
C ILE A 100 -4.34 -6.72 -0.32
N ILE A 101 -3.22 -6.25 -0.82
CA ILE A 101 -2.07 -5.83 -0.01
C ILE A 101 -1.85 -4.33 -0.24
N GLY A 102 -2.01 -3.53 0.80
CA GLY A 102 -1.86 -2.07 0.70
C GLY A 102 -0.80 -1.53 1.64
N HIS A 103 -0.01 -0.57 1.19
CA HIS A 103 1.01 0.10 2.01
C HIS A 103 0.60 1.55 2.30
N SER A 104 0.64 1.97 3.58
CA SER A 104 0.42 3.35 4.01
C SER A 104 -0.95 3.90 3.53
N MET A 105 -0.98 4.89 2.63
CA MET A 105 -2.23 5.35 1.99
C MET A 105 -2.94 4.22 1.23
N GLY A 106 -2.18 3.35 0.57
CA GLY A 106 -2.72 2.15 -0.08
C GLY A 106 -3.39 1.19 0.90
N ALA A 107 -2.93 1.13 2.15
CA ALA A 107 -3.58 0.36 3.20
C ALA A 107 -4.94 0.97 3.62
N LEU A 108 -5.05 2.30 3.66
CA LEU A 108 -6.34 2.98 3.89
C LEU A 108 -7.32 2.69 2.74
N ILE A 109 -6.85 2.74 1.49
CA ILE A 109 -7.66 2.41 0.31
C ILE A 109 -8.13 0.94 0.39
N ALA A 110 -7.23 0.02 0.73
CA ALA A 110 -7.52 -1.41 0.84
C ALA A 110 -8.62 -1.72 1.89
N VAL A 111 -8.50 -1.16 3.10
CA VAL A 111 -9.51 -1.30 4.17
C VAL A 111 -10.84 -0.70 3.75
N ALA A 112 -10.83 0.51 3.16
CA ALA A 112 -12.05 1.17 2.71
C ALA A 112 -12.75 0.39 1.59
N PHE A 113 -11.98 -0.19 0.66
CA PHE A 113 -12.49 -1.04 -0.40
C PHE A 113 -13.13 -2.32 0.16
N ALA A 114 -12.46 -3.01 1.09
CA ALA A 114 -12.97 -4.21 1.73
C ALA A 114 -14.25 -3.98 2.55
N LEU A 115 -14.38 -2.81 3.18
CA LEU A 115 -15.63 -2.41 3.85
C LEU A 115 -16.77 -2.13 2.86
N ARG A 116 -16.44 -1.63 1.67
CA ARG A 116 -17.42 -1.25 0.65
C ARG A 116 -17.88 -2.42 -0.23
N TYR A 117 -16.95 -3.34 -0.53
CA TYR A 117 -17.14 -4.49 -1.43
C TYR A 117 -16.57 -5.77 -0.79
N PRO A 118 -17.13 -6.19 0.37
CA PRO A 118 -16.60 -7.33 1.10
C PRO A 118 -16.64 -8.62 0.30
N GLU A 119 -17.60 -8.77 -0.61
CA GLU A 119 -17.76 -9.93 -1.47
C GLU A 119 -16.65 -10.10 -2.52
N LYS A 120 -15.83 -9.07 -2.75
CA LYS A 120 -14.73 -9.11 -3.72
C LYS A 120 -13.37 -9.42 -3.08
N VAL A 121 -13.28 -9.38 -1.75
CA VAL A 121 -12.00 -9.46 -1.05
C VAL A 121 -11.85 -10.77 -0.31
N ASP A 122 -10.95 -11.62 -0.80
CA ASP A 122 -10.65 -12.92 -0.18
C ASP A 122 -9.81 -12.74 1.10
N THR A 123 -8.82 -11.86 1.06
CA THR A 123 -7.88 -11.59 2.16
C THR A 123 -7.39 -10.15 2.11
N LEU A 124 -7.18 -9.54 3.26
CA LEU A 124 -6.75 -8.15 3.38
C LEU A 124 -5.47 -8.03 4.22
N ILE A 125 -4.43 -7.38 3.66
CA ILE A 125 -3.15 -7.17 4.36
C ILE A 125 -2.76 -5.69 4.31
N PRO A 126 -3.23 -4.88 5.27
CA PRO A 126 -2.81 -3.49 5.42
C PRO A 126 -1.41 -3.43 6.05
N ILE A 127 -0.45 -2.86 5.32
CA ILE A 127 0.94 -2.69 5.75
C ILE A 127 1.18 -1.23 6.14
N ASN A 128 1.72 -0.98 7.34
CA ASN A 128 2.02 0.35 7.86
C ASN A 128 0.81 1.31 7.80
N ILE A 129 -0.36 0.84 8.19
CA ILE A 129 -1.60 1.62 8.24
C ILE A 129 -1.66 2.48 9.50
N VAL A 130 -2.25 3.66 9.39
CA VAL A 130 -2.46 4.58 10.53
C VAL A 130 -3.84 4.42 11.13
N PHE A 131 -3.93 4.50 12.45
CA PHE A 131 -5.20 4.39 13.17
C PHE A 131 -5.19 5.16 14.48
N LYS A 132 -6.22 5.96 14.74
CA LYS A 132 -6.42 6.69 16.01
C LYS A 132 -5.17 7.38 16.56
N ARG A 133 -4.48 8.18 15.73
CA ARG A 133 -3.31 8.96 16.19
C ARG A 133 -3.64 9.72 17.49
N THR A 134 -2.63 9.92 18.33
CA THR A 134 -2.79 10.86 19.45
C THR A 134 -3.15 12.25 18.93
N LYS A 135 -3.84 13.06 19.75
CA LYS A 135 -4.26 14.42 19.34
C LYS A 135 -3.07 15.24 18.82
N LYS A 136 -1.91 15.17 19.51
CA LYS A 136 -0.69 15.86 19.10
C LYS A 136 -0.20 15.38 17.75
N ALA A 137 -0.05 14.06 17.56
CA ALA A 137 0.44 13.50 16.29
C ALA A 137 -0.50 13.83 15.11
N GLN A 138 -1.82 13.85 15.36
CA GLN A 138 -2.81 14.24 14.37
C GLN A 138 -2.69 15.71 14.00
N ASP A 139 -2.62 16.62 14.99
CA ASP A 139 -2.47 18.05 14.73
C ASP A 139 -1.18 18.35 13.96
N ASP A 140 -0.06 17.71 14.34
CA ASP A 140 1.24 17.87 13.67
C ASP A 140 1.20 17.39 12.21
N VAL A 141 0.56 16.26 11.91
CA VAL A 141 0.47 15.75 10.53
C VAL A 141 -0.48 16.57 9.68
N ILE A 142 -1.61 17.01 10.24
CA ILE A 142 -2.58 17.88 9.53
C ILE A 142 -1.95 19.25 9.23
N MET A 143 -1.21 19.82 10.17
CA MET A 143 -0.49 21.08 9.94
C MET A 143 0.48 20.96 8.76
N ARG A 144 1.34 19.93 8.77
CA ARG A 144 2.25 19.65 7.64
C ARG A 144 1.51 19.42 6.33
N ALA A 145 0.40 18.68 6.35
CA ALA A 145 -0.37 18.42 5.14
C ALA A 145 -1.02 19.71 4.58
N LYS A 146 -1.49 20.61 5.42
CA LYS A 146 -2.00 21.93 5.00
C LYS A 146 -0.90 22.79 4.37
N ASP A 147 0.31 22.77 4.93
CA ASP A 147 1.45 23.51 4.38
C ASP A 147 1.85 22.97 3.00
N VAL A 148 1.89 21.62 2.85
CA VAL A 148 2.15 20.96 1.57
C VAL A 148 1.05 21.30 0.55
N LEU A 149 -0.23 21.23 0.96
CA LEU A 149 -1.36 21.57 0.09
C LEU A 149 -1.31 23.03 -0.38
N LYS A 150 -0.95 23.95 0.51
CA LYS A 150 -0.83 25.40 0.20
C LYS A 150 0.38 25.71 -0.68
N SER A 151 1.54 25.14 -0.38
CA SER A 151 2.79 25.41 -1.08
C SER A 151 2.90 24.65 -2.40
N GLN A 152 2.16 23.56 -2.57
CA GLN A 152 2.32 22.60 -3.68
C GLN A 152 3.78 22.13 -3.83
N GLN A 153 4.45 21.92 -2.69
CA GLN A 153 5.83 21.44 -2.63
C GLN A 153 5.89 20.14 -1.84
N ILE A 154 6.59 19.16 -2.38
CA ILE A 154 6.87 17.92 -1.65
C ILE A 154 7.81 18.25 -0.49
N PRO A 155 7.51 17.84 0.75
CA PRO A 155 8.34 18.15 1.92
C PRO A 155 9.78 17.69 1.74
N ASN A 156 10.67 18.16 2.61
CA ASN A 156 12.09 17.77 2.60
C ASN A 156 12.24 16.25 2.45
N ILE A 157 12.58 15.83 1.24
CA ILE A 157 12.65 14.43 0.84
C ILE A 157 13.67 13.68 1.71
N ASN A 158 14.82 14.29 2.00
CA ASN A 158 15.87 13.63 2.79
C ASN A 158 15.38 13.31 4.21
N GLN A 159 14.74 14.25 4.90
CA GLN A 159 14.16 13.99 6.23
C GLN A 159 13.06 12.92 6.19
N THR A 160 12.30 12.87 5.09
CA THR A 160 11.29 11.84 4.88
C THR A 160 11.93 10.46 4.72
N LEU A 161 12.98 10.35 3.91
CA LEU A 161 13.73 9.10 3.72
C LEU A 161 14.43 8.64 5.00
N GLU A 162 15.07 9.53 5.76
CA GLU A 162 15.67 9.21 7.06
C GLU A 162 14.64 8.60 8.02
N ARG A 163 13.44 9.16 8.09
CA ARG A 163 12.35 8.65 8.93
C ARG A 163 11.80 7.32 8.44
N TRP A 164 11.69 7.12 7.13
CA TRP A 164 11.09 5.93 6.52
C TRP A 164 12.00 4.72 6.50
N PHE A 165 13.31 4.93 6.36
CA PHE A 165 14.30 3.86 6.24
C PHE A 165 15.14 3.66 7.51
N LYS A 166 15.18 4.66 8.40
CA LYS A 166 15.97 4.59 9.63
C LYS A 166 17.44 4.16 9.38
N ASN A 167 17.86 3.09 10.04
CA ASN A 167 19.23 2.60 10.07
C ASN A 167 19.66 1.78 8.84
N LYS A 168 19.02 1.95 7.69
CA LYS A 168 19.34 1.23 6.45
C LYS A 168 20.51 1.94 5.73
N THR A 169 21.68 1.28 5.67
CA THR A 169 22.92 1.90 5.20
C THR A 169 23.76 1.03 4.26
N SER A 170 23.36 -0.23 4.01
CA SER A 170 24.11 -1.08 3.08
C SER A 170 24.04 -0.52 1.63
N PRO A 171 24.99 -0.87 0.75
CA PRO A 171 24.91 -0.48 -0.68
C PRO A 171 23.58 -0.85 -1.35
N TYR A 172 23.01 -2.00 -1.00
CA TYR A 172 21.69 -2.43 -1.45
C TYR A 172 20.57 -1.53 -0.92
N ASP A 173 20.62 -1.17 0.36
CA ASP A 173 19.66 -0.25 0.96
C ASP A 173 19.72 1.13 0.28
N LEU A 174 20.92 1.67 0.08
CA LEU A 174 21.13 2.96 -0.55
C LEU A 174 20.58 3.01 -1.99
N LEU A 175 20.73 1.92 -2.75
CA LEU A 175 20.12 1.82 -4.07
C LEU A 175 18.60 1.94 -3.99
N LYS A 176 17.96 1.21 -3.08
CA LYS A 176 16.49 1.26 -2.89
C LYS A 176 16.02 2.62 -2.38
N ILE A 177 16.77 3.25 -1.47
CA ILE A 177 16.50 4.61 -0.98
C ILE A 177 16.54 5.60 -2.15
N ASN A 178 17.53 5.49 -3.04
CA ASN A 178 17.64 6.35 -4.23
C ASN A 178 16.45 6.16 -5.19
N ASN A 179 15.94 4.95 -5.36
CA ASN A 179 14.74 4.71 -6.16
C ASN A 179 13.53 5.44 -5.56
N VAL A 180 13.31 5.30 -4.25
CA VAL A 180 12.22 6.00 -3.55
C VAL A 180 12.39 7.53 -3.63
N GLN A 181 13.62 8.03 -3.53
CA GLN A 181 13.91 9.45 -3.75
C GLN A 181 13.52 9.89 -5.17
N GLY A 182 13.83 9.06 -6.17
CA GLY A 182 13.47 9.30 -7.57
C GLY A 182 11.95 9.37 -7.76
N TRP A 183 11.20 8.43 -7.21
CA TRP A 183 9.73 8.43 -7.31
C TRP A 183 9.13 9.65 -6.64
N LEU A 184 9.59 10.02 -5.43
CA LEU A 184 9.14 11.24 -4.75
C LEU A 184 9.40 12.50 -5.58
N LYS A 185 10.58 12.63 -6.20
CA LYS A 185 10.94 13.78 -7.05
C LYS A 185 10.08 13.87 -8.32
N ASN A 186 9.66 12.73 -8.85
CA ASN A 186 8.89 12.64 -10.10
C ASN A 186 7.37 12.69 -9.86
N THR A 187 6.91 12.56 -8.63
CA THR A 187 5.47 12.67 -8.32
C THR A 187 5.01 14.12 -8.50
N SER A 188 3.85 14.31 -9.13
CA SER A 188 3.22 15.62 -9.24
C SER A 188 3.02 16.26 -7.85
N PRO A 189 3.54 17.46 -7.59
CA PRO A 189 3.35 18.12 -6.28
C PRO A 189 1.88 18.30 -5.92
N LYS A 190 1.01 18.55 -6.89
CA LYS A 190 -0.42 18.66 -6.71
C LYS A 190 -1.03 17.32 -6.27
N ALA A 191 -0.74 16.23 -6.98
CA ALA A 191 -1.25 14.91 -6.65
C ALA A 191 -0.72 14.44 -5.28
N TYR A 192 0.57 14.66 -5.01
CA TYR A 192 1.16 14.38 -3.70
C TYR A 192 0.43 15.12 -2.57
N SER A 193 0.19 16.43 -2.73
CA SER A 193 -0.43 17.25 -1.70
C SER A 193 -1.87 16.81 -1.39
N GLU A 194 -2.66 16.49 -2.41
CA GLU A 194 -4.04 15.99 -2.24
C GLU A 194 -4.05 14.63 -1.52
N ALA A 195 -3.24 13.68 -1.98
CA ALA A 195 -3.14 12.35 -1.36
C ALA A 195 -2.60 12.43 0.08
N TYR A 196 -1.60 13.28 0.32
CA TYR A 196 -1.04 13.45 1.66
C TYR A 196 -2.02 14.12 2.64
N TYR A 197 -2.79 15.10 2.16
CA TYR A 197 -3.84 15.72 2.98
C TYR A 197 -4.94 14.71 3.35
N LEU A 198 -5.38 13.90 2.38
CA LEU A 198 -6.34 12.84 2.65
C LEU A 198 -5.79 11.82 3.66
N PHE A 199 -4.56 11.35 3.48
CA PHE A 199 -3.89 10.45 4.43
C PHE A 199 -3.81 11.06 5.84
N ALA A 200 -3.46 12.34 5.94
CA ALA A 200 -3.33 13.03 7.22
C ALA A 200 -4.66 13.14 7.98
N THR A 201 -5.78 13.21 7.26
CA THR A 201 -7.12 13.38 7.84
C THR A 201 -7.92 12.09 8.01
N SER A 202 -7.38 10.94 7.55
CA SER A 202 -8.13 9.66 7.45
C SER A 202 -7.85 8.66 8.58
N ASP A 203 -7.05 8.99 9.60
CA ASP A 203 -6.69 8.04 10.67
C ASP A 203 -7.85 7.61 11.58
N ARG A 204 -9.01 8.24 11.44
CA ARG A 204 -10.24 7.91 12.20
C ARG A 204 -11.41 7.46 11.34
N VAL A 205 -11.21 7.35 10.02
CA VAL A 205 -12.29 7.02 9.09
C VAL A 205 -12.90 5.62 9.35
N PHE A 206 -12.12 4.72 9.93
CA PHE A 206 -12.57 3.35 10.25
C PHE A 206 -13.00 3.14 11.70
N VAL A 207 -12.95 4.16 12.54
CA VAL A 207 -13.41 4.05 13.94
C VAL A 207 -14.87 3.62 13.96
N ASN A 208 -15.17 2.55 14.70
CA ASN A 208 -16.47 1.86 14.80
C ASN A 208 -16.93 1.12 13.53
N ASN A 209 -16.07 0.98 12.49
CA ASN A 209 -16.42 0.27 11.25
C ASN A 209 -15.62 -1.00 11.03
N LEU A 210 -14.50 -1.20 11.73
CA LEU A 210 -13.65 -2.39 11.55
C LEU A 210 -14.37 -3.70 11.87
N SER A 211 -15.35 -3.67 12.77
CA SER A 211 -16.22 -4.82 13.08
C SER A 211 -17.08 -5.29 11.89
N ASN A 212 -17.18 -4.51 10.83
CA ASN A 212 -17.91 -4.88 9.61
C ASN A 212 -17.01 -5.54 8.54
N LEU A 213 -15.69 -5.62 8.78
CA LEU A 213 -14.78 -6.33 7.87
C LEU A 213 -15.08 -7.83 7.89
N GLN A 214 -15.32 -8.39 6.72
CA GLN A 214 -15.66 -9.80 6.55
C GLN A 214 -14.43 -10.68 6.24
N PRO A 215 -13.47 -10.24 5.38
CA PRO A 215 -12.33 -11.06 5.05
C PRO A 215 -11.40 -11.25 6.26
N PRO A 216 -10.57 -12.30 6.27
CA PRO A 216 -9.40 -12.39 7.15
C PRO A 216 -8.47 -11.20 6.93
N VAL A 217 -7.98 -10.59 8.04
CA VAL A 217 -7.11 -9.41 7.98
C VAL A 217 -5.81 -9.61 8.77
N LEU A 218 -4.67 -9.31 8.13
CA LEU A 218 -3.38 -9.20 8.80
C LEU A 218 -2.89 -7.75 8.76
N TYR A 219 -2.90 -7.06 9.89
CA TYR A 219 -2.29 -5.75 10.06
C TYR A 219 -0.79 -5.90 10.31
N LEU A 220 0.04 -5.56 9.31
CA LEU A 220 1.48 -5.77 9.35
C LEU A 220 2.22 -4.43 9.46
N THR A 221 3.15 -4.30 10.40
CA THR A 221 3.93 -3.06 10.58
C THR A 221 5.37 -3.33 11.00
N GLY A 222 6.21 -2.30 10.96
CA GLY A 222 7.55 -2.34 11.53
C GLY A 222 7.56 -1.75 12.95
N SER A 223 8.30 -2.37 13.87
CA SER A 223 8.36 -1.92 15.28
C SER A 223 8.93 -0.50 15.44
N GLU A 224 9.68 -0.03 14.43
CA GLU A 224 10.29 1.31 14.42
C GLU A 224 9.54 2.32 13.52
N ASP A 225 8.35 2.00 13.02
CA ASP A 225 7.56 2.98 12.27
C ASP A 225 6.91 4.01 13.21
N PRO A 226 7.34 5.28 13.17
CA PRO A 226 6.79 6.30 14.05
C PRO A 226 5.39 6.79 13.63
N ASN A 227 4.96 6.46 12.41
CA ASN A 227 3.66 6.91 11.87
C ASN A 227 2.56 5.87 12.08
N SER A 228 2.91 4.58 11.94
CA SER A 228 2.01 3.44 11.97
C SER A 228 2.55 2.43 12.99
N THR A 229 2.28 2.68 14.26
CA THR A 229 2.89 1.93 15.36
C THR A 229 2.31 0.52 15.51
N SER A 230 3.06 -0.40 16.13
CA SER A 230 2.58 -1.74 16.47
C SER A 230 1.27 -1.69 17.26
N LEU A 231 1.15 -0.75 18.21
CA LEU A 231 -0.07 -0.55 18.98
C LEU A 231 -1.29 -0.22 18.11
N MET A 232 -1.13 0.57 17.03
CA MET A 232 -2.23 0.85 16.09
C MET A 232 -2.68 -0.42 15.37
N SER A 233 -1.74 -1.26 14.92
CA SER A 233 -2.04 -2.54 14.28
C SER A 233 -2.74 -3.51 15.24
N GLU A 234 -2.30 -3.61 16.49
CA GLU A 234 -2.92 -4.40 17.53
C GLU A 234 -4.36 -3.95 17.83
N GLN A 235 -4.58 -2.63 17.96
CA GLN A 235 -5.91 -2.07 18.18
C GLN A 235 -6.86 -2.37 17.02
N MET A 236 -6.40 -2.23 15.78
CA MET A 236 -7.21 -2.56 14.60
C MET A 236 -7.53 -4.06 14.55
N ALA A 237 -6.58 -4.92 14.84
CA ALA A 237 -6.79 -6.37 14.90
C ALA A 237 -7.84 -6.76 15.94
N GLN A 238 -7.80 -6.15 17.13
CA GLN A 238 -8.78 -6.38 18.19
C GLN A 238 -10.21 -5.92 17.83
N GLU A 239 -10.34 -4.88 17.00
CA GLU A 239 -11.62 -4.35 16.53
C GLU A 239 -12.16 -5.08 15.28
N THR A 240 -11.36 -5.98 14.66
CA THR A 240 -11.70 -6.72 13.43
C THR A 240 -12.03 -8.18 13.75
N PRO A 241 -13.19 -8.74 13.33
CA PRO A 241 -13.63 -10.09 13.71
C PRO A 241 -12.60 -11.19 13.40
N ASN A 242 -12.00 -11.17 12.19
CA ASN A 242 -10.98 -12.10 11.73
C ASN A 242 -9.62 -11.38 11.60
N GLY A 243 -9.34 -10.48 12.55
CA GLY A 243 -8.14 -9.65 12.55
C GLY A 243 -6.99 -10.28 13.31
N SER A 244 -5.80 -10.17 12.74
CA SER A 244 -4.53 -10.47 13.38
C SER A 244 -3.55 -9.32 13.13
N SER A 245 -2.52 -9.21 13.95
CA SER A 245 -1.47 -8.22 13.78
C SER A 245 -0.10 -8.83 13.97
N GLU A 246 0.87 -8.33 13.20
CA GLU A 246 2.28 -8.71 13.36
C GLU A 246 3.16 -7.46 13.22
N SER A 247 4.19 -7.38 14.06
CA SER A 247 5.18 -6.31 14.06
C SER A 247 6.57 -6.87 13.81
N ILE A 248 7.23 -6.40 12.75
CA ILE A 248 8.58 -6.88 12.39
C ILE A 248 9.61 -6.04 13.11
N GLU A 249 10.38 -6.68 13.97
CA GLU A 249 11.39 -6.04 14.80
C GLU A 249 12.48 -5.34 13.99
N GLY A 250 12.81 -4.09 14.35
CA GLY A 250 13.83 -3.26 13.72
C GLY A 250 13.47 -2.72 12.35
N GLU A 251 12.24 -2.91 11.89
CA GLU A 251 11.78 -2.41 10.61
C GLU A 251 10.97 -1.11 10.76
N ALA A 252 11.08 -0.25 9.74
CA ALA A 252 10.39 1.04 9.68
C ALA A 252 9.36 1.10 8.54
N HIS A 253 8.98 2.30 8.11
CA HIS A 253 7.85 2.52 7.20
C HIS A 253 7.97 1.81 5.84
N MET A 254 9.20 1.70 5.28
CA MET A 254 9.40 1.13 3.94
C MET A 254 9.75 -0.37 3.95
N MET A 255 9.42 -1.10 5.01
CA MET A 255 9.81 -2.49 5.21
C MET A 255 9.38 -3.43 4.07
N ALA A 256 8.19 -3.23 3.49
CA ALA A 256 7.72 -4.06 2.37
C ALA A 256 8.67 -4.01 1.18
N TYR A 257 9.26 -2.84 0.90
CA TYR A 257 10.19 -2.65 -0.19
C TYR A 257 11.62 -3.04 0.16
N ILE A 258 12.14 -2.60 1.32
CA ILE A 258 13.55 -2.76 1.67
C ILE A 258 13.86 -4.12 2.30
N SER A 259 12.93 -4.67 3.06
CA SER A 259 13.08 -5.90 3.85
C SER A 259 12.13 -7.01 3.39
N ALA A 260 11.89 -7.10 2.09
CA ALA A 260 10.97 -8.08 1.49
C ALA A 260 11.24 -9.53 1.91
N LYS A 261 12.51 -9.88 2.15
CA LYS A 261 12.91 -11.22 2.66
C LYS A 261 12.32 -11.55 4.04
N LYS A 262 11.96 -10.52 4.85
CA LYS A 262 11.25 -10.71 6.11
C LYS A 262 9.73 -10.63 5.90
N VAL A 263 9.27 -9.74 5.03
CA VAL A 263 7.86 -9.43 4.82
C VAL A 263 7.16 -10.51 3.98
N ASN A 264 7.77 -10.95 2.88
CA ASN A 264 7.12 -11.89 1.94
C ASN A 264 6.74 -13.23 2.59
N PRO A 265 7.58 -13.87 3.43
CA PRO A 265 7.19 -15.13 4.10
C PRO A 265 5.97 -14.98 5.03
N ILE A 266 5.83 -13.82 5.69
CA ILE A 266 4.69 -13.54 6.57
C ILE A 266 3.40 -13.40 5.75
N ILE A 267 3.46 -12.65 4.65
CA ILE A 267 2.33 -12.51 3.71
C ILE A 267 1.95 -13.89 3.15
N GLU A 268 2.93 -14.66 2.67
CA GLU A 268 2.71 -15.98 2.08
C GLU A 268 2.09 -16.96 3.08
N TYR A 269 2.61 -17.01 4.31
CA TYR A 269 2.05 -17.82 5.39
C TYR A 269 0.59 -17.47 5.66
N PHE A 270 0.26 -16.18 5.74
CA PHE A 270 -1.11 -15.73 5.99
C PHE A 270 -2.05 -16.09 4.83
N LEU A 271 -1.64 -15.86 3.58
CA LEU A 271 -2.41 -16.23 2.40
C LEU A 271 -2.69 -17.74 2.36
N ASN A 272 -1.67 -18.58 2.56
CA ASN A 272 -1.81 -20.04 2.51
C ASN A 272 -2.75 -20.59 3.58
N ASN A 273 -2.75 -20.00 4.78
CA ASN A 273 -3.64 -20.45 5.86
C ASN A 273 -5.09 -19.99 5.66
N THR A 274 -5.33 -18.88 4.99
CA THR A 274 -6.68 -18.39 4.71
C THR A 274 -7.32 -19.13 3.54
N TYR A 275 -6.59 -19.43 2.48
CA TYR A 275 -7.11 -20.22 1.35
C TYR A 275 -7.42 -21.68 1.72
N ASN A 276 -6.64 -22.30 2.63
CA ASN A 276 -6.85 -23.70 3.05
C ASN A 276 -8.05 -23.87 4.00
N THR A 277 -8.61 -22.82 4.57
CA THR A 277 -9.79 -22.89 5.46
C THR A 277 -11.12 -22.72 4.72
N THR A 278 -11.07 -22.38 3.43
CA THR A 278 -12.27 -22.09 2.59
C THR A 278 -12.60 -23.25 1.63
N THR A 279 -11.81 -24.31 1.63
CA THR A 279 -12.04 -25.57 0.88
C THR A 279 -12.52 -26.68 1.82
#